data_9834d0984d99e0ce53f5dc62ea021eef
#
_entry.id   9834d0984d99e0ce53f5dc62ea021eef
#
_cell.length_a   1.000
_cell.length_b   1.000
_cell.length_c   1.000
_cell.angle_alpha   90.00
_cell.angle_beta   90.00
_cell.angle_gamma   90.00
#
_symmetry.space_group_name_H-M   'P 1'
#
loop_
_entity.id
_entity.type
_entity.pdbx_description
1 polymer ?
#
loop_
_entity_poly.entity_id
_entity_poly.type
_entity_poly.pdbx_seq_one_letter_code
_entity_poly.pdbx_strand_id
1 'polypeptide(L)'
;MIEFFFDCSSPWTYLAFHNIQPLAKEFGVEISWRPILVGGIFNTVNPSVYAQRETPVPLKARYMKKDLQDWARSANLAIKMPPTVFPVNSVKAMRGCIWLGKDMVPFARAVFEAYWGGDKDISKDEVLTEICRNAGVDPQKFFAGIGEQAIKDQLKANTDEVMARGGFGSPTIFI
;
A
#
# COMPACT_ATOMS: atom_id res chain seq x y z
N MET A 1 -13.05 10.80 -12.56
CA MET A 1 -12.21 9.58 -12.35
C MET A 1 -11.31 9.86 -11.18
N ILE A 2 -11.16 8.91 -10.25
CA ILE A 2 -10.28 9.06 -9.09
C ILE A 2 -8.95 8.37 -9.40
N GLU A 3 -7.82 9.05 -9.25
CA GLU A 3 -6.48 8.42 -9.29
C GLU A 3 -6.02 8.16 -7.86
N PHE A 4 -5.80 6.89 -7.54
CA PHE A 4 -5.43 6.45 -6.19
C PHE A 4 -4.00 5.91 -6.18
N PHE A 5 -3.06 6.74 -5.76
CA PHE A 5 -1.65 6.37 -5.60
C PHE A 5 -1.43 5.73 -4.23
N PHE A 6 -0.90 4.50 -4.21
CA PHE A 6 -0.88 3.70 -2.98
C PHE A 6 0.32 2.77 -2.84
N ASP A 7 0.69 2.50 -1.59
CA ASP A 7 1.65 1.47 -1.19
C ASP A 7 1.07 0.67 -0.01
N CYS A 8 1.11 -0.65 -0.11
CA CYS A 8 0.59 -1.57 0.92
C CYS A 8 1.34 -1.47 2.26
N SER A 9 2.50 -0.84 2.31
CA SER A 9 3.28 -0.62 3.52
C SER A 9 2.76 0.51 4.43
N SER A 10 1.64 1.16 4.07
CA SER A 10 1.00 2.20 4.87
C SER A 10 -0.34 1.73 5.45
N PRO A 11 -0.56 1.82 6.79
CA PRO A 11 -1.83 1.43 7.39
C PRO A 11 -2.96 2.42 7.05
N TRP A 12 -2.63 3.69 6.87
CA TRP A 12 -3.58 4.71 6.42
C TRP A 12 -4.04 4.46 4.99
N THR A 13 -3.14 3.91 4.16
CA THR A 13 -3.49 3.47 2.80
C THR A 13 -4.44 2.28 2.84
N TYR A 14 -4.27 1.34 3.76
CA TYR A 14 -5.19 0.21 3.91
C TYR A 14 -6.62 0.69 4.22
N LEU A 15 -6.76 1.60 5.18
CA LEU A 15 -8.04 2.23 5.51
C LEU A 15 -8.66 2.95 4.31
N ALA A 16 -7.87 3.78 3.62
CA ALA A 16 -8.35 4.52 2.46
C ALA A 16 -8.71 3.60 1.29
N PHE A 17 -7.90 2.57 1.02
CA PHE A 17 -8.17 1.55 0.00
C PHE A 17 -9.49 0.81 0.26
N HIS A 18 -9.76 0.47 1.53
CA HIS A 18 -11.01 -0.18 1.92
C HIS A 18 -12.21 0.76 1.72
N ASN A 19 -12.11 1.98 2.24
CA ASN A 19 -13.24 2.90 2.33
C ASN A 19 -13.59 3.57 0.98
N ILE A 20 -12.63 3.77 0.07
CA ILE A 20 -12.88 4.46 -1.19
C ILE A 20 -13.70 3.62 -2.18
N GLN A 21 -13.62 2.28 -2.09
CA GLN A 21 -14.29 1.39 -3.04
C GLN A 21 -15.82 1.48 -2.98
N PRO A 22 -16.47 1.39 -1.80
CA PRO A 22 -17.92 1.56 -1.71
C PRO A 22 -18.36 2.99 -2.12
N LEU A 23 -17.57 4.01 -1.78
CA LEU A 23 -17.87 5.40 -2.17
C LEU A 23 -17.81 5.58 -3.68
N ALA A 24 -16.75 5.10 -4.33
CA ALA A 24 -16.62 5.17 -5.78
C ALA A 24 -17.78 4.46 -6.49
N LYS A 25 -18.20 3.31 -5.96
CA LYS A 25 -19.36 2.56 -6.47
C LYS A 25 -20.67 3.35 -6.29
N GLU A 26 -20.87 3.97 -5.13
CA GLU A 26 -22.06 4.78 -4.82
C GLU A 26 -22.22 5.95 -5.79
N PHE A 27 -21.10 6.64 -6.08
CA PHE A 27 -21.08 7.78 -7.00
C PHE A 27 -20.87 7.42 -8.47
N GLY A 28 -20.75 6.13 -8.81
CA GLY A 28 -20.52 5.69 -10.19
C GLY A 28 -19.19 6.18 -10.78
N VAL A 29 -18.16 6.37 -9.93
CA VAL A 29 -16.86 6.90 -10.33
C VAL A 29 -15.83 5.77 -10.42
N GLU A 30 -15.09 5.75 -11.52
CA GLU A 30 -13.98 4.78 -11.70
C GLU A 30 -12.75 5.18 -10.89
N ILE A 31 -12.05 4.17 -10.33
CA ILE A 31 -10.77 4.34 -9.64
C ILE A 31 -9.64 3.84 -10.54
N SER A 32 -8.73 4.73 -10.89
CA SER A 32 -7.44 4.39 -11.50
C SER A 32 -6.42 4.08 -10.38
N TRP A 33 -6.12 2.80 -10.22
CA TRP A 33 -5.17 2.34 -9.21
C TRP A 33 -3.73 2.56 -9.66
N ARG A 34 -2.95 3.27 -8.86
CA ARG A 34 -1.58 3.70 -9.17
C ARG A 34 -0.61 3.21 -8.09
N PRO A 35 -0.10 1.97 -8.19
CA PRO A 35 0.91 1.47 -7.26
C PRO A 35 2.18 2.34 -7.26
N ILE A 36 2.70 2.67 -6.06
CA ILE A 36 3.91 3.48 -5.85
C ILE A 36 4.81 2.84 -4.79
N LEU A 37 6.00 3.42 -4.59
CA LEU A 37 6.88 3.11 -3.45
C LEU A 37 6.98 4.32 -2.51
N VAL A 38 6.30 4.23 -1.37
CA VAL A 38 6.28 5.32 -0.38
C VAL A 38 7.66 5.59 0.23
N GLY A 39 8.51 4.56 0.35
CA GLY A 39 9.91 4.73 0.78
C GLY A 39 10.71 5.61 -0.18
N GLY A 40 10.49 5.51 -1.48
CA GLY A 40 11.09 6.40 -2.48
C GLY A 40 10.66 7.86 -2.30
N ILE A 41 9.37 8.08 -2.01
CA ILE A 41 8.83 9.41 -1.73
C ILE A 41 9.46 10.01 -0.46
N PHE A 42 9.53 9.23 0.62
CA PHE A 42 10.11 9.72 1.88
C PHE A 42 11.59 10.07 1.72
N ASN A 43 12.35 9.29 0.95
CA ASN A 43 13.77 9.58 0.71
C ASN A 43 13.98 10.85 -0.12
N THR A 44 13.02 11.23 -0.95
CA THR A 44 13.18 12.32 -1.93
C THR A 44 12.54 13.63 -1.46
N VAL A 45 11.24 13.60 -1.12
CA VAL A 45 10.46 14.83 -0.87
C VAL A 45 9.96 14.96 0.56
N ASN A 46 9.99 13.90 1.38
CA ASN A 46 9.48 13.95 2.76
C ASN A 46 10.37 13.22 3.78
N PRO A 47 11.66 13.59 3.90
CA PRO A 47 12.58 12.94 4.85
C PRO A 47 12.21 13.19 6.34
N SER A 48 11.36 14.17 6.61
CA SER A 48 10.87 14.48 7.98
C SER A 48 10.17 13.31 8.66
N VAL A 49 9.64 12.35 7.89
CA VAL A 49 9.03 11.11 8.41
C VAL A 49 10.03 10.30 9.23
N TYR A 50 11.29 10.24 8.82
CA TYR A 50 12.32 9.50 9.55
C TYR A 50 12.66 10.17 10.88
N ALA A 51 12.84 11.48 10.89
CA ALA A 51 13.08 12.25 12.11
C ALA A 51 11.93 12.08 13.12
N GLN A 52 10.68 12.07 12.66
CA GLN A 52 9.51 11.83 13.51
C GLN A 52 9.45 10.40 14.07
N ARG A 53 10.01 9.41 13.38
CA ARG A 53 10.10 8.03 13.88
C ARG A 53 11.21 7.86 14.90
N GLU A 54 12.35 8.53 14.71
CA GLU A 54 13.49 8.49 15.63
C GLU A 54 13.24 9.26 16.92
N THR A 55 12.60 10.42 16.80
CA THR A 55 12.33 11.30 17.96
C THR A 55 10.84 11.71 17.96
N PRO A 56 9.95 10.78 18.31
CA PRO A 56 8.51 11.07 18.31
C PRO A 56 8.11 12.02 19.43
N VAL A 57 7.20 12.95 19.15
CA VAL A 57 6.51 13.74 20.19
C VAL A 57 5.54 12.80 20.93
N PRO A 58 5.73 12.53 22.25
CA PRO A 58 5.02 11.44 22.94
C PRO A 58 3.50 11.55 22.87
N LEU A 59 2.95 12.76 23.07
CA LEU A 59 1.49 12.98 23.01
C LEU A 59 0.94 12.74 21.60
N LYS A 60 1.65 13.21 20.55
CA LYS A 60 1.25 13.01 19.15
C LYS A 60 1.32 11.53 18.77
N ALA A 61 2.39 10.83 19.17
CA ALA A 61 2.54 9.40 18.90
C ALA A 61 1.42 8.56 19.54
N ARG A 62 1.07 8.88 20.79
CA ARG A 62 -0.04 8.22 21.50
C ARG A 62 -1.39 8.49 20.82
N TYR A 63 -1.64 9.74 20.40
CA TYR A 63 -2.85 10.10 19.66
C TYR A 63 -2.94 9.36 18.34
N MET A 64 -1.88 9.39 17.53
CA MET A 64 -1.85 8.72 16.22
C MET A 64 -2.10 7.21 16.32
N LYS A 65 -1.55 6.57 17.36
CA LYS A 65 -1.80 5.14 17.61
C LYS A 65 -3.27 4.88 17.93
N LYS A 66 -3.88 5.71 18.78
CA LYS A 66 -5.30 5.61 19.14
C LYS A 66 -6.17 5.87 17.92
N ASP A 67 -5.90 6.93 17.17
CA ASP A 67 -6.65 7.34 15.99
C ASP A 67 -6.68 6.24 14.92
N LEU A 68 -5.51 5.64 14.63
CA LEU A 68 -5.43 4.50 13.70
C LEU A 68 -6.32 3.32 14.14
N GLN A 69 -6.31 2.99 15.45
CA GLN A 69 -7.13 1.90 15.98
C GLN A 69 -8.62 2.22 15.97
N ASP A 70 -8.98 3.47 16.19
CA ASP A 70 -10.38 3.93 16.13
C ASP A 70 -10.92 3.83 14.69
N TRP A 71 -10.14 4.27 13.71
CA TRP A 71 -10.48 4.13 12.29
C TRP A 71 -10.52 2.68 11.84
N ALA A 72 -9.59 1.84 12.30
CA ALA A 72 -9.60 0.40 11.99
C ALA A 72 -10.87 -0.28 12.50
N ARG A 73 -11.28 0.02 13.74
CA ARG A 73 -12.54 -0.50 14.30
C ARG A 73 -13.77 -0.02 13.53
N SER A 74 -13.80 1.27 13.18
CA SER A 74 -14.89 1.85 12.38
C SER A 74 -15.03 1.20 11.01
N ALA A 75 -13.90 0.82 10.40
CA ALA A 75 -13.85 0.14 9.10
C ALA A 75 -13.98 -1.40 9.22
N ASN A 76 -14.08 -1.93 10.44
CA ASN A 76 -14.04 -3.38 10.72
C ASN A 76 -12.80 -4.08 10.14
N LEU A 77 -11.64 -3.40 10.23
CA LEU A 77 -10.35 -3.92 9.80
C LEU A 77 -9.45 -4.26 10.99
N ALA A 78 -8.70 -5.37 10.87
CA ALA A 78 -7.63 -5.69 11.79
C ALA A 78 -6.34 -5.00 11.35
N ILE A 79 -5.78 -4.12 12.20
CA ILE A 79 -4.51 -3.45 11.96
C ILE A 79 -3.62 -3.59 13.19
N LYS A 80 -2.53 -4.37 13.08
CA LYS A 80 -1.47 -4.46 14.07
C LYS A 80 -0.43 -3.37 13.81
N MET A 81 -0.24 -2.46 14.77
CA MET A 81 0.74 -1.38 14.65
C MET A 81 1.59 -1.25 15.93
N PRO A 82 2.93 -1.37 15.87
CA PRO A 82 3.69 -1.78 14.69
C PRO A 82 3.55 -3.28 14.40
N PRO A 83 3.64 -3.72 13.14
CA PRO A 83 3.82 -5.12 12.82
C PRO A 83 5.24 -5.58 13.19
N THR A 84 5.47 -6.89 13.22
CA THR A 84 6.77 -7.47 13.62
C THR A 84 7.91 -7.02 12.70
N VAL A 85 7.66 -6.91 11.39
CA VAL A 85 8.61 -6.37 10.41
C VAL A 85 8.14 -4.98 9.98
N PHE A 86 8.79 -3.93 10.51
CA PHE A 86 8.45 -2.55 10.19
C PHE A 86 9.70 -1.65 10.15
N PRO A 87 9.93 -0.89 9.07
CA PRO A 87 9.17 -0.88 7.82
C PRO A 87 9.40 -2.15 6.99
N VAL A 88 8.41 -2.55 6.19
CA VAL A 88 8.50 -3.70 5.29
C VAL A 88 8.93 -3.29 3.88
N ASN A 89 9.61 -4.18 3.18
CA ASN A 89 9.89 -4.01 1.76
C ASN A 89 8.67 -4.46 0.93
N SER A 90 7.90 -3.51 0.41
CA SER A 90 6.69 -3.73 -0.39
C SER A 90 6.94 -3.89 -1.90
N VAL A 91 8.18 -3.80 -2.37
CA VAL A 91 8.50 -3.70 -3.81
C VAL A 91 7.88 -4.83 -4.64
N LYS A 92 8.00 -6.09 -4.21
CA LYS A 92 7.43 -7.23 -4.95
C LYS A 92 5.91 -7.18 -4.98
N ALA A 93 5.28 -6.84 -3.86
CA ALA A 93 3.82 -6.70 -3.78
C ALA A 93 3.31 -5.58 -4.69
N MET A 94 3.97 -4.41 -4.68
CA MET A 94 3.58 -3.28 -5.52
C MET A 94 3.81 -3.53 -7.02
N ARG A 95 4.89 -4.25 -7.39
CA ARG A 95 5.08 -4.74 -8.76
C ARG A 95 3.97 -5.72 -9.16
N GLY A 96 3.54 -6.58 -8.23
CA GLY A 96 2.43 -7.50 -8.44
C GLY A 96 1.12 -6.77 -8.75
N CYS A 97 0.84 -5.68 -8.05
CA CYS A 97 -0.32 -4.83 -8.34
C CYS A 97 -0.25 -4.23 -9.77
N ILE A 98 0.93 -3.80 -10.22
CA ILE A 98 1.11 -3.29 -11.58
C ILE A 98 0.92 -4.42 -12.62
N TRP A 99 1.56 -5.58 -12.41
CA TRP A 99 1.48 -6.71 -13.32
C TRP A 99 0.04 -7.23 -13.50
N LEU A 100 -0.75 -7.26 -12.42
CA LEU A 100 -2.16 -7.66 -12.45
C LEU A 100 -3.06 -6.58 -13.09
N GLY A 101 -2.61 -5.34 -13.16
CA GLY A 101 -3.36 -4.25 -13.78
C GLY A 101 -4.75 -4.05 -13.15
N LYS A 102 -5.80 -4.09 -13.95
CA LYS A 102 -7.19 -3.91 -13.47
C LYS A 102 -7.68 -5.02 -12.52
N ASP A 103 -7.05 -6.19 -12.55
CA ASP A 103 -7.41 -7.33 -11.70
C ASP A 103 -6.65 -7.34 -10.36
N MET A 104 -5.91 -6.26 -10.04
CA MET A 104 -5.06 -6.17 -8.86
C MET A 104 -5.82 -6.05 -7.52
N VAL A 105 -7.08 -5.61 -7.51
CA VAL A 105 -7.80 -5.26 -6.26
C VAL A 105 -7.90 -6.42 -5.27
N PRO A 106 -8.29 -7.64 -5.67
CA PRO A 106 -8.31 -8.78 -4.76
C PRO A 106 -6.93 -9.12 -4.19
N PHE A 107 -5.88 -9.06 -5.01
CA PHE A 107 -4.50 -9.29 -4.60
C PHE A 107 -4.01 -8.22 -3.61
N ALA A 108 -4.19 -6.94 -3.92
CA ALA A 108 -3.80 -5.84 -3.03
C ALA A 108 -4.50 -5.93 -1.67
N ARG A 109 -5.80 -6.28 -1.66
CA ARG A 109 -6.55 -6.53 -0.42
C ARG A 109 -5.90 -7.64 0.41
N ALA A 110 -5.59 -8.77 -0.21
CA ALA A 110 -4.94 -9.89 0.46
C ALA A 110 -3.54 -9.53 0.99
N VAL A 111 -2.79 -8.67 0.28
CA VAL A 111 -1.51 -8.13 0.76
C VAL A 111 -1.71 -7.27 2.01
N PHE A 112 -2.66 -6.34 2.01
CA PHE A 112 -2.98 -5.52 3.19
C PHE A 112 -3.40 -6.36 4.38
N GLU A 113 -4.30 -7.33 4.17
CA GLU A 113 -4.78 -8.24 5.22
C GLU A 113 -3.65 -9.11 5.79
N ALA A 114 -2.79 -9.66 4.94
CA ALA A 114 -1.65 -10.46 5.37
C ALA A 114 -0.66 -9.66 6.22
N TYR A 115 -0.32 -8.44 5.78
CA TYR A 115 0.66 -7.61 6.47
C TYR A 115 0.10 -6.97 7.74
N TRP A 116 -1.00 -6.22 7.62
CA TRP A 116 -1.54 -5.45 8.74
C TRP A 116 -2.40 -6.28 9.70
N GLY A 117 -3.19 -7.21 9.16
CA GLY A 117 -4.07 -8.08 9.96
C GLY A 117 -3.37 -9.34 10.46
N GLY A 118 -2.62 -9.99 9.58
CA GLY A 118 -1.96 -11.28 9.86
C GLY A 118 -0.51 -11.17 10.34
N ASP A 119 0.07 -9.97 10.42
CA ASP A 119 1.46 -9.74 10.83
C ASP A 119 2.49 -10.53 10.00
N LYS A 120 2.20 -10.78 8.73
CA LYS A 120 3.06 -11.54 7.82
C LYS A 120 4.03 -10.62 7.10
N ASP A 121 5.29 -11.06 6.94
CA ASP A 121 6.31 -10.34 6.18
C ASP A 121 6.08 -10.49 4.67
N ILE A 122 5.43 -9.51 4.04
CA ILE A 122 5.13 -9.48 2.60
C ILE A 122 6.37 -9.28 1.70
N SER A 123 7.57 -9.15 2.26
CA SER A 123 8.81 -9.17 1.50
C SER A 123 9.24 -10.59 1.12
N LYS A 124 8.67 -11.61 1.77
CA LYS A 124 9.01 -13.01 1.62
C LYS A 124 8.22 -13.66 0.49
N ASP A 125 8.93 -14.45 -0.33
CA ASP A 125 8.33 -15.12 -1.50
C ASP A 125 7.29 -16.16 -1.09
N GLU A 126 7.50 -16.86 0.03
CA GLU A 126 6.53 -17.81 0.57
C GLU A 126 5.21 -17.15 0.98
N VAL A 127 5.26 -15.94 1.56
CA VAL A 127 4.07 -15.15 1.93
C VAL A 127 3.35 -14.67 0.68
N LEU A 128 4.07 -14.13 -0.30
CA LEU A 128 3.49 -13.71 -1.57
C LEU A 128 2.91 -14.88 -2.36
N THR A 129 3.53 -16.07 -2.30
CA THR A 129 3.00 -17.30 -2.89
C THR A 129 1.64 -17.68 -2.29
N GLU A 130 1.51 -17.61 -0.97
CA GLU A 130 0.24 -17.85 -0.27
C GLU A 130 -0.82 -16.82 -0.70
N ILE A 131 -0.45 -15.53 -0.72
CA ILE A 131 -1.33 -14.44 -1.15
C ILE A 131 -1.81 -14.65 -2.59
N CYS A 132 -0.90 -15.00 -3.51
CA CYS A 132 -1.26 -15.29 -4.90
C CYS A 132 -2.31 -16.41 -4.99
N ARG A 133 -2.09 -17.53 -4.29
CA ARG A 133 -3.04 -18.65 -4.29
C ARG A 133 -4.41 -18.25 -3.77
N ASN A 134 -4.46 -17.50 -2.67
CA ASN A 134 -5.71 -17.02 -2.08
C ASN A 134 -6.45 -16.03 -2.99
N ALA A 135 -5.71 -15.26 -3.80
CA ALA A 135 -6.26 -14.32 -4.76
C ALA A 135 -6.55 -14.95 -6.15
N GLY A 136 -6.34 -16.26 -6.32
CA GLY A 136 -6.53 -16.94 -7.60
C GLY A 136 -5.47 -16.62 -8.65
N VAL A 137 -4.30 -16.15 -8.23
CA VAL A 137 -3.16 -15.78 -9.09
C VAL A 137 -2.15 -16.94 -9.12
N ASP A 138 -1.68 -17.31 -10.31
CA ASP A 138 -0.61 -18.30 -10.46
C ASP A 138 0.73 -17.73 -9.94
N PRO A 139 1.33 -18.33 -8.89
CA PRO A 139 2.56 -17.80 -8.31
C PRO A 139 3.76 -17.83 -9.28
N GLN A 140 3.86 -18.81 -10.16
CA GLN A 140 4.98 -18.91 -11.11
C GLN A 140 4.92 -17.77 -12.12
N LYS A 141 3.73 -17.51 -12.67
CA LYS A 141 3.50 -16.37 -13.58
C LYS A 141 3.70 -15.04 -12.87
N PHE A 142 3.26 -14.94 -11.62
CA PHE A 142 3.44 -13.75 -10.79
C PHE A 142 4.93 -13.41 -10.63
N PHE A 143 5.75 -14.35 -10.16
CA PHE A 143 7.19 -14.08 -9.94
C PHE A 143 7.94 -13.82 -11.25
N ALA A 144 7.57 -14.45 -12.35
CA ALA A 144 8.12 -14.13 -13.67
C ALA A 144 7.74 -12.69 -14.07
N GLY A 145 6.46 -12.33 -13.98
CA GLY A 145 5.93 -11.02 -14.40
C GLY A 145 6.49 -9.84 -13.59
N ILE A 146 6.57 -9.95 -12.25
CA ILE A 146 7.16 -8.87 -11.43
C ILE A 146 8.65 -8.66 -11.66
N GLY A 147 9.33 -9.60 -12.33
CA GLY A 147 10.72 -9.51 -12.78
C GLY A 147 10.92 -8.70 -14.03
N GLU A 148 9.89 -8.49 -14.85
CA GLU A 148 9.95 -7.77 -16.11
C GLU A 148 10.37 -6.32 -15.95
N GLN A 149 11.22 -5.83 -16.87
CA GLN A 149 11.74 -4.46 -16.78
C GLN A 149 10.61 -3.42 -16.90
N ALA A 150 9.64 -3.65 -17.77
CA ALA A 150 8.50 -2.76 -17.95
C ALA A 150 7.69 -2.55 -16.64
N ILE A 151 7.52 -3.61 -15.84
CA ILE A 151 6.83 -3.52 -14.54
C ILE A 151 7.63 -2.71 -13.51
N LYS A 152 8.96 -2.88 -13.50
CA LYS A 152 9.86 -2.09 -12.64
C LYS A 152 9.83 -0.61 -13.02
N ASP A 153 9.90 -0.32 -14.31
CA ASP A 153 9.89 1.03 -14.85
C ASP A 153 8.54 1.72 -14.59
N GLN A 154 7.43 1.00 -14.73
CA GLN A 154 6.11 1.55 -14.43
C GLN A 154 5.94 1.90 -12.95
N LEU A 155 6.45 1.06 -12.02
CA LEU A 155 6.42 1.37 -10.59
C LEU A 155 7.24 2.63 -10.27
N LYS A 156 8.40 2.76 -10.90
CA LYS A 156 9.22 3.96 -10.78
C LYS A 156 8.49 5.18 -11.36
N ALA A 157 7.94 5.07 -12.56
CA ALA A 157 7.22 6.17 -13.22
C ALA A 157 6.02 6.67 -12.38
N ASN A 158 5.21 5.77 -11.82
CA ASN A 158 4.12 6.15 -10.94
C ASN A 158 4.62 6.88 -9.69
N THR A 159 5.75 6.44 -9.12
CA THR A 159 6.34 7.06 -7.92
C THR A 159 6.89 8.45 -8.23
N ASP A 160 7.56 8.61 -9.38
CA ASP A 160 8.06 9.90 -9.85
C ASP A 160 6.91 10.86 -10.18
N GLU A 161 5.85 10.36 -10.82
CA GLU A 161 4.67 11.15 -11.18
C GLU A 161 3.97 11.74 -9.96
N VAL A 162 3.69 10.92 -8.94
CA VAL A 162 2.99 11.42 -7.75
C VAL A 162 3.80 12.52 -7.05
N MET A 163 5.13 12.40 -7.00
CA MET A 163 6.01 13.44 -6.44
C MET A 163 5.99 14.71 -7.30
N ALA A 164 6.07 14.59 -8.61
CA ALA A 164 6.02 15.73 -9.53
C ALA A 164 4.71 16.50 -9.43
N ARG A 165 3.60 15.82 -9.07
CA ARG A 165 2.28 16.41 -8.86
C ARG A 165 2.05 16.90 -7.42
N GLY A 166 3.07 16.92 -6.56
CA GLY A 166 3.00 17.43 -5.19
C GLY A 166 2.61 16.41 -4.13
N GLY A 167 2.55 15.11 -4.47
CA GLY A 167 2.34 14.03 -3.50
C GLY A 167 3.58 13.82 -2.63
N PHE A 168 3.38 13.60 -1.34
CA PHE A 168 4.45 13.44 -0.36
C PHE A 168 4.26 12.24 0.56
N GLY A 169 3.34 11.32 0.22
CA GLY A 169 3.05 10.14 1.01
C GLY A 169 2.08 9.16 0.34
N SER A 170 1.62 8.18 1.11
CA SER A 170 0.65 7.18 0.69
C SER A 170 -0.46 7.06 1.75
N PRO A 171 -1.77 7.14 1.36
CA PRO A 171 -2.21 7.35 -0.02
C PRO A 171 -2.06 8.81 -0.48
N THR A 172 -1.98 9.02 -1.80
CA THR A 172 -2.24 10.31 -2.44
C THR A 172 -3.36 10.12 -3.46
N ILE A 173 -4.36 10.99 -3.43
CA ILE A 173 -5.58 10.87 -4.24
C ILE A 173 -5.76 12.16 -5.04
N PHE A 174 -5.95 12.01 -6.36
CA PHE A 174 -6.35 13.12 -7.23
C PHE A 174 -7.77 12.86 -7.77
N ILE A 175 -8.57 13.95 -7.84
CA ILE A 175 -9.98 13.92 -8.28
C ILE A 175 -10.18 14.87 -9.43
#